data_c4a36c6048f10bc3161dce66647924fa
#
_entry.id   c4a36c6048f10bc3161dce66647924fa
#
_cell.length_a   1.000
_cell.length_b   1.000
_cell.length_c   1.000
_cell.angle_alpha   90.00
_cell.angle_beta   90.00
_cell.angle_gamma   90.00
#
_symmetry.space_group_name_H-M   'P 1'
#
loop_
_entity.id
_entity.type
_entity.pdbx_description
1 polymer ?
#
loop_
_entity_poly.entity_id
_entity_poly.type
_entity_poly.pdbx_seq_one_letter_code
_entity_poly.pdbx_strand_id
1 'polypeptide(L)'
;MQRFTDERGSDTADELWSLQHPPVFTLGMNADAGHVLAPGDIPVIPIDRGGQVTYHGPGQLVVYVLVDLGRRGLVVRELVMALERAVIETVAHFGVEAYPRRDAPGVYVDEKKLASLGLRIRRD
;
A
#
# COMPACT_ATOMS: atom_id res chain seq x y z
N MET A 1 -8.74 9.36 2.03
CA MET A 1 -8.88 8.13 1.21
C MET A 1 -10.17 7.38 1.51
N GLN A 2 -10.45 7.01 2.73
CA GLN A 2 -11.67 6.27 3.10
C GLN A 2 -12.95 7.02 2.70
N ARG A 3 -13.03 8.33 2.97
CA ARG A 3 -14.17 9.15 2.56
C ARG A 3 -14.39 9.12 1.05
N PHE A 4 -13.33 9.26 0.27
CA PHE A 4 -13.42 9.19 -1.20
C PHE A 4 -14.00 7.86 -1.64
N THR A 5 -13.53 6.76 -1.06
CA THR A 5 -14.02 5.42 -1.39
C THR A 5 -15.49 5.24 -1.00
N ASP A 6 -15.90 5.76 0.15
CA ASP A 6 -17.28 5.64 0.63
C ASP A 6 -18.27 6.51 -0.16
N GLU A 7 -17.83 7.66 -0.64
CA GLU A 7 -18.69 8.63 -1.32
C GLU A 7 -18.70 8.48 -2.85
N ARG A 8 -17.79 7.68 -3.42
CA ARG A 8 -17.69 7.55 -4.86
C ARG A 8 -18.87 6.77 -5.44
N GLY A 9 -19.26 7.13 -6.65
CA GLY A 9 -20.28 6.41 -7.44
C GLY A 9 -19.67 5.70 -8.64
N SER A 10 -20.54 5.08 -9.45
CA SER A 10 -20.12 4.34 -10.64
C SER A 10 -19.41 5.21 -11.69
N ASP A 11 -19.69 6.51 -11.71
CA ASP A 11 -19.10 7.44 -12.67
C ASP A 11 -17.87 8.18 -12.13
N THR A 12 -17.49 7.93 -10.88
CA THR A 12 -16.33 8.60 -10.28
C THR A 12 -15.05 8.09 -10.93
N ALA A 13 -14.22 9.00 -11.42
CA ALA A 13 -12.95 8.62 -12.01
C ALA A 13 -12.01 8.02 -10.95
N ASP A 14 -11.19 7.06 -11.36
CA ASP A 14 -10.14 6.54 -10.52
C ASP A 14 -9.09 7.62 -10.25
N GLU A 15 -8.46 7.55 -9.08
CA GLU A 15 -7.44 8.52 -8.68
C GLU A 15 -6.23 7.82 -8.08
N LEU A 16 -5.08 8.43 -8.25
CA LEU A 16 -3.85 8.07 -7.56
C LEU A 16 -3.40 9.29 -6.76
N TRP A 17 -3.25 9.13 -5.44
CA TRP A 17 -2.79 10.20 -4.58
C TRP A 17 -1.36 9.92 -4.14
N SER A 18 -0.43 10.73 -4.61
CA SER A 18 0.99 10.66 -4.25
C SER A 18 1.28 11.63 -3.12
N LEU A 19 1.85 11.12 -2.03
CA LEU A 19 2.03 11.90 -0.82
C LEU A 19 3.14 11.35 0.08
N GLN A 20 3.42 12.07 1.14
CA GLN A 20 4.24 11.61 2.27
C GLN A 20 3.44 11.82 3.56
N HIS A 21 3.75 11.03 4.56
CA HIS A 21 3.17 11.18 5.89
C HIS A 21 4.18 11.76 6.88
N PRO A 22 3.72 12.47 7.92
CA PRO A 22 4.51 12.62 9.15
C PRO A 22 4.79 11.24 9.74
N PRO A 23 5.76 11.10 10.65
CA PRO A 23 6.04 9.81 11.28
C PRO A 23 4.79 9.21 11.92
N VAL A 24 4.46 7.97 11.53
CA VAL A 24 3.29 7.24 12.04
C VAL A 24 3.48 5.75 11.83
N PHE A 25 3.03 4.94 12.81
CA PHE A 25 2.83 3.51 12.63
C PHE A 25 1.36 3.24 12.36
N THR A 26 1.06 2.48 11.31
CA THR A 26 -0.30 2.01 11.05
C THR A 26 -0.38 0.52 11.34
N LEU A 27 -1.49 0.13 12.00
CA LEU A 27 -1.79 -1.28 12.28
C LEU A 27 -2.84 -1.73 11.28
N GLY A 28 -2.51 -2.69 10.44
CA GLY A 28 -3.47 -3.32 9.55
C GLY A 28 -4.45 -4.19 10.34
N MET A 29 -5.45 -4.73 9.67
CA MET A 29 -6.53 -5.49 10.30
C MET A 29 -6.05 -6.74 11.04
N ASN A 30 -4.94 -7.33 10.60
CA ASN A 30 -4.36 -8.53 11.22
C ASN A 30 -3.15 -8.21 12.11
N ALA A 31 -2.90 -6.93 12.38
CA ALA A 31 -1.75 -6.54 13.16
C ALA A 31 -2.02 -6.66 14.66
N ASP A 32 -0.97 -7.05 15.39
CA ASP A 32 -0.94 -7.03 16.83
C ASP A 32 -0.15 -5.81 17.28
N ALA A 33 -0.73 -4.98 18.16
CA ALA A 33 -0.06 -3.81 18.72
C ALA A 33 1.23 -4.17 19.46
N GLY A 34 1.35 -5.40 19.93
CA GLY A 34 2.57 -5.92 20.56
C GLY A 34 3.76 -5.99 19.60
N HIS A 35 3.54 -5.94 18.29
CA HIS A 35 4.61 -5.92 17.31
C HIS A 35 5.29 -4.54 17.20
N VAL A 36 4.70 -3.50 17.78
CA VAL A 36 5.31 -2.17 17.87
C VAL A 36 6.05 -2.11 19.20
N LEU A 37 7.36 -2.39 19.17
CA LEU A 37 8.12 -2.61 20.41
C LEU A 37 8.51 -1.32 21.13
N ALA A 38 8.80 -0.24 20.42
CA ALA A 38 9.26 1.01 21.01
C ALA A 38 8.91 2.19 20.11
N PRO A 39 7.62 2.57 20.00
CA PRO A 39 7.23 3.66 19.10
C PRO A 39 7.68 5.05 19.56
N GLY A 40 8.02 5.23 20.86
CA GLY A 40 8.32 6.55 21.41
C GLY A 40 7.09 7.46 21.30
N ASP A 41 7.32 8.68 20.81
CA ASP A 41 6.24 9.67 20.61
C ASP A 41 5.51 9.52 19.26
N ILE A 42 5.89 8.52 18.46
CA ILE A 42 5.28 8.29 17.15
C ILE A 42 3.87 7.71 17.34
N PRO A 43 2.83 8.32 16.75
CA PRO A 43 1.47 7.78 16.86
C PRO A 43 1.38 6.36 16.28
N VAL A 44 0.54 5.52 16.89
CA VAL A 44 0.22 4.18 16.44
C VAL A 44 -1.28 4.15 16.15
N ILE A 45 -1.66 4.02 14.88
CA ILE A 45 -3.04 4.19 14.44
C ILE A 45 -3.56 2.92 13.77
N PRO A 46 -4.61 2.28 14.32
CA PRO A 46 -5.30 1.18 13.64
C PRO A 46 -6.02 1.68 12.40
N ILE A 47 -5.93 0.92 11.32
CA ILE A 47 -6.63 1.24 10.07
C ILE A 47 -7.19 -0.04 9.45
N ASP A 48 -7.98 0.10 8.40
CA ASP A 48 -8.77 -0.98 7.80
C ASP A 48 -8.12 -1.68 6.60
N ARG A 49 -6.85 -1.43 6.32
CA ARG A 49 -6.12 -2.16 5.28
C ARG A 49 -5.71 -3.56 5.74
N GLY A 50 -5.44 -4.44 4.79
CA GLY A 50 -4.80 -5.72 5.09
C GLY A 50 -3.36 -5.54 5.56
N GLY A 51 -2.77 -6.63 6.09
CA GLY A 51 -1.37 -6.66 6.52
C GLY A 51 -1.15 -6.34 7.98
N GLN A 52 0.11 -6.19 8.31
CA GLN A 52 0.62 -6.03 9.67
C GLN A 52 0.91 -4.55 10.00
N VAL A 53 1.94 -4.32 10.79
CA VAL A 53 2.42 -2.98 11.15
C VAL A 53 3.22 -2.39 9.99
N THR A 54 3.02 -1.12 9.71
CA THR A 54 3.83 -0.38 8.75
C THR A 54 4.21 0.98 9.33
N TYR A 55 5.47 1.36 9.15
CA TYR A 55 5.94 2.70 9.47
C TYR A 55 5.86 3.58 8.24
N HIS A 56 5.34 4.80 8.41
CA HIS A 56 5.39 5.85 7.40
C HIS A 56 6.09 7.08 7.97
N GLY A 57 6.84 7.78 7.13
CA GLY A 57 7.52 8.99 7.54
C GLY A 57 8.08 9.76 6.35
N PRO A 58 8.67 10.93 6.61
CA PRO A 58 9.28 11.75 5.57
C PRO A 58 10.32 10.99 4.77
N GLY A 59 10.33 11.19 3.46
CA GLY A 59 11.23 10.51 2.54
C GLY A 59 10.66 9.22 1.95
N GLN A 60 9.56 8.70 2.50
CA GLN A 60 8.87 7.54 1.94
C GLN A 60 7.73 8.01 1.04
N LEU A 61 7.79 7.61 -0.22
CA LEU A 61 6.68 7.87 -1.15
C LEU A 61 5.52 6.93 -0.85
N VAL A 62 4.35 7.50 -0.64
CA VAL A 62 3.11 6.75 -0.48
C VAL A 62 2.17 7.09 -1.63
N VAL A 63 1.57 6.08 -2.22
CA VAL A 63 0.57 6.27 -3.27
C VAL A 63 -0.72 5.57 -2.85
N TYR A 64 -1.79 6.33 -2.68
CA TYR A 64 -3.13 5.79 -2.50
C TYR A 64 -3.72 5.49 -3.86
N VAL A 65 -4.08 4.23 -4.08
CA VAL A 65 -4.62 3.73 -5.35
C VAL A 65 -6.13 3.57 -5.18
N LEU A 66 -6.88 4.49 -5.76
CA LEU A 66 -8.33 4.58 -5.61
C LEU A 66 -8.98 4.18 -6.94
N VAL A 67 -9.09 2.87 -7.15
CA VAL A 67 -9.53 2.29 -8.43
C VAL A 67 -10.78 1.44 -8.26
N ASP A 68 -11.62 1.45 -9.29
CA ASP A 68 -12.79 0.59 -9.39
C ASP A 68 -12.41 -0.68 -10.15
N LEU A 69 -12.25 -1.76 -9.40
CA LEU A 69 -11.82 -3.05 -9.98
C LEU A 69 -12.85 -3.61 -10.95
N GLY A 70 -14.14 -3.49 -10.62
CA GLY A 70 -15.21 -3.98 -11.48
C GLY A 70 -15.21 -3.32 -12.84
N ARG A 71 -15.09 -1.99 -12.86
CA ARG A 71 -15.05 -1.22 -14.10
C ARG A 71 -13.83 -1.55 -14.95
N ARG A 72 -12.69 -1.87 -14.31
CA ARG A 72 -11.45 -2.24 -15.01
C ARG A 72 -11.36 -3.71 -15.36
N GLY A 73 -12.32 -4.52 -14.91
CA GLY A 73 -12.28 -5.95 -15.13
C GLY A 73 -11.12 -6.65 -14.43
N LEU A 74 -10.67 -6.12 -13.29
CA LEU A 74 -9.54 -6.67 -12.55
C LEU A 74 -10.01 -7.40 -11.31
N VAL A 75 -9.30 -8.47 -10.96
CA VAL A 75 -9.38 -9.09 -9.64
C VAL A 75 -8.24 -8.60 -8.76
N VAL A 76 -8.38 -8.77 -7.45
CA VAL A 76 -7.42 -8.23 -6.46
C VAL A 76 -5.99 -8.70 -6.75
N ARG A 77 -5.81 -9.98 -7.10
CA ARG A 77 -4.49 -10.53 -7.42
C ARG A 77 -3.84 -9.81 -8.59
N GLU A 78 -4.60 -9.50 -9.62
CA GLU A 78 -4.09 -8.78 -10.79
C GLU A 78 -3.68 -7.36 -10.44
N LEU A 79 -4.44 -6.70 -9.56
CA LEU A 79 -4.07 -5.38 -9.05
C LEU A 79 -2.74 -5.42 -8.29
N VAL A 80 -2.58 -6.39 -7.39
CA VAL A 80 -1.33 -6.57 -6.64
C VAL A 80 -0.15 -6.74 -7.60
N MET A 81 -0.29 -7.62 -8.58
CA MET A 81 0.76 -7.86 -9.56
C MET A 81 1.08 -6.62 -10.39
N ALA A 82 0.06 -5.85 -10.78
CA ALA A 82 0.24 -4.62 -11.53
C ALA A 82 0.99 -3.56 -10.72
N LEU A 83 0.67 -3.43 -9.44
CA LEU A 83 1.34 -2.49 -8.54
C LEU A 83 2.80 -2.88 -8.31
N GLU A 84 3.06 -4.16 -8.08
CA GLU A 84 4.43 -4.68 -7.94
C GLU A 84 5.24 -4.39 -9.21
N ARG A 85 4.66 -4.68 -10.36
CA ARG A 85 5.30 -4.45 -11.65
C ARG A 85 5.58 -2.96 -11.89
N ALA A 86 4.66 -2.09 -11.51
CA ALA A 86 4.85 -0.65 -11.65
C ALA A 86 6.06 -0.17 -10.84
N VAL A 87 6.23 -0.65 -9.62
CA VAL A 87 7.39 -0.33 -8.79
C VAL A 87 8.67 -0.88 -9.41
N ILE A 88 8.65 -2.14 -9.85
CA ILE A 88 9.82 -2.80 -10.46
C ILE A 88 10.28 -2.03 -11.69
N GLU A 89 9.36 -1.68 -12.59
CA GLU A 89 9.69 -0.93 -13.79
C GLU A 89 10.20 0.48 -13.48
N THR A 90 9.61 1.14 -12.47
CA THR A 90 10.03 2.48 -12.07
C THR A 90 11.46 2.49 -11.54
N VAL A 91 11.79 1.60 -10.61
CA VAL A 91 13.14 1.59 -10.02
C VAL A 91 14.20 1.09 -11.00
N ALA A 92 13.79 0.32 -12.02
CA ALA A 92 14.70 -0.10 -13.09
C ALA A 92 15.28 1.11 -13.86
N HIS A 93 14.51 2.20 -13.97
CA HIS A 93 15.01 3.44 -14.58
C HIS A 93 16.16 4.06 -13.80
N PHE A 94 16.30 3.72 -12.53
CA PHE A 94 17.37 4.19 -11.66
C PHE A 94 18.49 3.15 -11.50
N GLY A 95 18.47 2.09 -12.33
CA GLY A 95 19.49 1.05 -12.29
C GLY A 95 19.32 0.05 -11.14
N VAL A 96 18.11 -0.02 -10.55
CA VAL A 96 17.84 -0.93 -9.45
C VAL A 96 17.09 -2.16 -9.96
N GLU A 97 17.64 -3.36 -9.69
CA GLU A 97 16.98 -4.62 -10.00
C GLU A 97 16.10 -5.04 -8.84
N ALA A 98 14.78 -4.98 -9.03
CA ALA A 98 13.81 -5.37 -8.03
C ALA A 98 12.97 -6.54 -8.53
N TYR A 99 12.38 -7.28 -7.60
CA TYR A 99 11.63 -8.49 -7.91
C TYR A 99 10.48 -8.69 -6.92
N PRO A 100 9.39 -9.37 -7.35
CA PRO A 100 8.32 -9.78 -6.44
C PRO A 100 8.67 -11.11 -5.78
N ARG A 101 7.95 -11.44 -4.70
CA ARG A 101 8.03 -12.76 -4.07
C ARG A 101 6.65 -13.41 -4.03
N ARG A 102 6.60 -14.73 -4.24
CA ARG A 102 5.32 -15.47 -4.21
C ARG A 102 4.71 -15.55 -2.82
N ASP A 103 5.55 -15.62 -1.80
CA ASP A 103 5.17 -15.88 -0.42
C ASP A 103 4.82 -14.60 0.36
N ALA A 104 5.15 -13.43 -0.20
CA ALA A 104 4.93 -12.17 0.49
C ALA A 104 4.72 -11.02 -0.51
N PRO A 105 3.54 -10.38 -0.51
CA PRO A 105 3.30 -9.21 -1.37
C PRO A 105 4.31 -8.10 -1.09
N GLY A 106 4.74 -7.43 -2.15
CA GLY A 106 5.71 -6.36 -2.07
C GLY A 106 6.78 -6.46 -3.15
N VAL A 107 7.71 -5.53 -3.11
CA VAL A 107 8.83 -5.50 -4.04
C VAL A 107 10.13 -5.52 -3.24
N TYR A 108 11.07 -6.32 -3.69
CA TYR A 108 12.30 -6.64 -2.94
C TYR A 108 13.53 -6.32 -3.76
N VAL A 109 14.59 -5.91 -3.07
CA VAL A 109 15.93 -5.69 -3.61
C VAL A 109 16.92 -6.33 -2.63
N ASP A 110 17.79 -7.22 -3.12
CA ASP A 110 18.78 -7.91 -2.28
C ASP A 110 18.14 -8.54 -1.02
N GLU A 111 16.98 -9.16 -1.22
CA GLU A 111 16.18 -9.83 -0.17
C GLU A 111 15.58 -8.88 0.88
N LYS A 112 15.68 -7.57 0.67
CA LYS A 112 15.08 -6.56 1.54
C LYS A 112 13.85 -5.95 0.87
N LYS A 113 12.83 -5.67 1.65
CA LYS A 113 11.60 -5.09 1.12
C LYS A 113 11.80 -3.61 0.80
N LEU A 114 11.68 -3.27 -0.49
CA LEU A 114 11.73 -1.90 -0.98
C LEU A 114 10.37 -1.22 -0.92
N ALA A 115 9.31 -1.94 -1.26
CA ALA A 115 7.96 -1.40 -1.29
C ALA A 115 6.97 -2.39 -0.68
N SER A 116 6.01 -1.84 0.06
CA SER A 116 4.92 -2.57 0.70
C SER A 116 3.59 -2.27 0.03
N LEU A 117 2.71 -3.26 0.03
CA LEU A 117 1.35 -3.13 -0.49
C LEU A 117 0.36 -3.44 0.64
N GLY A 118 -0.67 -2.62 0.77
CA GLY A 118 -1.75 -2.87 1.70
C GLY A 118 -3.05 -2.43 1.06
N LEU A 119 -4.01 -3.34 0.96
CA LEU A 119 -5.25 -3.10 0.23
C LEU A 119 -6.46 -3.30 1.12
N ARG A 120 -7.51 -2.56 0.81
CA ARG A 120 -8.84 -2.78 1.34
C ARG A 120 -9.82 -2.72 0.18
N ILE A 121 -10.62 -3.77 0.04
CA ILE A 121 -11.65 -3.82 -1.00
C ILE A 121 -12.99 -3.49 -0.35
N ARG A 122 -13.64 -2.46 -0.88
CA ARG A 122 -15.01 -2.08 -0.49
C ARG A 122 -15.97 -2.59 -1.56
N ARG A 123 -17.10 -3.12 -1.13
CA ARG A 123 -18.19 -3.51 -2.02
C ARG A 123 -19.32 -2.50 -1.88
N ASP A 124 -19.98 -2.24 -2.98
CA ASP A 124 -21.16 -1.38 -3.03
C ASP A 124 -22.39 -2.06 -2.41
#